data_66c2dc0ca17700f22eafbc5917eef769
#
_entry.id   66c2dc0ca17700f22eafbc5917eef769
#
_cell.length_a   1.000
_cell.length_b   1.000
_cell.length_c   1.000
_cell.angle_alpha   90.00
_cell.angle_beta   90.00
_cell.angle_gamma   90.00
#
_symmetry.space_group_name_H-M   'P 1'
#
loop_
_entity.id
_entity.type
_entity.pdbx_description
1 polymer ?
#
loop_
_entity_poly.entity_id
_entity_poly.type
_entity_poly.pdbx_seq_one_letter_code
_entity_poly.pdbx_strand_id
1 'polypeptide(L)'
;MQDETALYGAKMMQPGLTTADNEENSLRPQHLEDYIGQDKVKQNLKIYLEAAKRRGEPMDHILLYGPPGLGKTTLAGIIANEMGVQIRITSGPAIEKPGDLAALLTNLQEGDVLFIDEIHRLSRQVEEVLYPALEDYALDIMIGKGPSAQSIRINLPRFTLVGATTRAGQITGPLRDRFGVLLKLELYSPDELSRIIQRSAGILDQPITPEGAYELAKCSRGTPRVANRFLKRVRDFATVLGDGIIDRDVSLMSLKRMDVDALGLDELDRSLLRAIIEMYNGGPVGLETLAAALGEEAVTLEDLCEPYLMQMGFLTRTPRGRCATRLAYEHLGLKAPEAGSPEDNGQQSLF
;
A
#
# COMPACT_ATOMS: atom_id res chain seq x y z
N MET A 1 11.63 -46.26 -1.77
CA MET A 1 11.81 -45.38 -0.61
C MET A 1 12.87 -44.37 -1.07
N GLN A 2 12.42 -43.34 -1.76
CA GLN A 2 13.27 -42.26 -2.24
C GLN A 2 12.61 -40.96 -1.76
N ASP A 3 13.46 -40.08 -1.27
CA ASP A 3 13.20 -38.83 -0.53
C ASP A 3 12.15 -37.93 -1.12
N GLU A 4 11.09 -37.70 -0.35
CA GLU A 4 10.09 -36.62 -0.49
C GLU A 4 10.40 -35.44 0.45
N THR A 5 11.64 -35.00 0.55
CA THR A 5 12.05 -33.95 1.52
C THR A 5 12.71 -32.73 0.88
N ALA A 6 12.27 -32.34 -0.34
CA ALA A 6 12.87 -31.18 -1.00
C ALA A 6 11.87 -30.21 -1.63
N LEU A 7 10.78 -29.85 -0.93
CA LEU A 7 9.82 -28.84 -1.45
C LEU A 7 9.10 -28.04 -0.36
N TYR A 8 9.85 -27.61 0.68
CA TYR A 8 9.36 -26.58 1.61
C TYR A 8 10.36 -25.42 1.69
N GLY A 9 10.36 -24.61 0.63
CA GLY A 9 11.04 -23.33 0.62
C GLY A 9 10.43 -22.37 1.65
N ALA A 10 11.31 -21.77 2.45
CA ALA A 10 11.17 -20.54 3.22
C ALA A 10 9.87 -20.39 4.04
N LYS A 11 9.79 -21.08 5.15
CA LYS A 11 8.82 -20.77 6.22
C LYS A 11 9.18 -19.42 6.83
N MET A 12 8.37 -18.38 6.50
CA MET A 12 8.37 -17.14 7.27
C MET A 12 8.04 -17.46 8.73
N MET A 13 9.01 -17.32 9.63
CA MET A 13 8.78 -17.36 11.07
C MET A 13 8.19 -16.00 11.50
N GLN A 14 6.85 -15.89 11.46
CA GLN A 14 6.11 -14.87 12.20
C GLN A 14 5.28 -15.57 13.28
N PRO A 15 5.35 -15.16 14.56
CA PRO A 15 4.48 -15.67 15.58
C PRO A 15 3.05 -15.14 15.36
N GLY A 16 2.09 -16.01 15.10
CA GLY A 16 0.67 -15.70 15.16
C GLY A 16 -0.07 -15.42 13.84
N LEU A 17 0.39 -15.97 12.69
CA LEU A 17 -0.40 -15.93 11.46
C LEU A 17 -1.73 -16.65 11.63
N THR A 18 -2.84 -15.92 11.45
CA THR A 18 -4.19 -16.52 11.41
C THR A 18 -4.42 -17.25 10.08
N THR A 19 -5.44 -18.11 10.03
CA THR A 19 -5.84 -18.78 8.76
C THR A 19 -6.17 -17.78 7.67
N ALA A 20 -6.71 -16.61 8.00
CA ALA A 20 -7.00 -15.52 7.08
C ALA A 20 -5.74 -14.90 6.46
N ASP A 21 -4.66 -14.75 7.24
CA ASP A 21 -3.36 -14.25 6.76
C ASP A 21 -2.71 -15.24 5.80
N ASN A 22 -2.86 -16.54 6.06
CA ASN A 22 -2.36 -17.59 5.17
C ASN A 22 -3.09 -17.59 3.82
N GLU A 23 -4.42 -17.39 3.80
CA GLU A 23 -5.18 -17.26 2.57
C GLU A 23 -4.80 -15.98 1.79
N GLU A 24 -4.57 -14.86 2.46
CA GLU A 24 -4.14 -13.63 1.79
C GLU A 24 -2.74 -13.80 1.17
N ASN A 25 -1.84 -14.46 1.88
CA ASN A 25 -0.50 -14.76 1.37
C ASN A 25 -0.53 -15.72 0.18
N SER A 26 -1.46 -16.68 0.14
CA SER A 26 -1.60 -17.62 -0.99
C SER A 26 -2.03 -16.92 -2.30
N LEU A 27 -2.76 -15.81 -2.22
CA LEU A 27 -3.18 -15.03 -3.39
C LEU A 27 -2.06 -14.17 -3.97
N ARG A 28 -0.96 -13.96 -3.24
CA ARG A 28 0.15 -13.12 -3.72
C ARG A 28 0.94 -13.83 -4.80
N PRO A 29 1.21 -13.19 -5.95
CA PRO A 29 2.12 -13.74 -6.95
C PRO A 29 3.53 -13.89 -6.36
N GLN A 30 4.19 -14.98 -6.72
CA GLN A 30 5.53 -15.32 -6.25
C GLN A 30 6.61 -14.95 -7.27
N HIS A 31 6.25 -14.84 -8.55
CA HIS A 31 7.14 -14.51 -9.65
C HIS A 31 6.69 -13.27 -10.40
N LEU A 32 7.64 -12.60 -11.05
CA LEU A 32 7.38 -11.39 -11.81
C LEU A 32 6.45 -11.63 -13.01
N GLU A 33 6.44 -12.83 -13.54
CA GLU A 33 5.57 -13.25 -14.65
C GLU A 33 4.11 -13.30 -14.23
N ASP A 34 3.83 -13.70 -12.99
CA ASP A 34 2.48 -13.78 -12.41
C ASP A 34 1.94 -12.43 -11.95
N TYR A 35 2.81 -11.41 -11.91
CA TYR A 35 2.45 -10.09 -11.43
C TYR A 35 1.73 -9.30 -12.53
N ILE A 36 0.42 -9.11 -12.38
CA ILE A 36 -0.45 -8.44 -13.34
C ILE A 36 -0.36 -6.92 -13.16
N GLY A 37 -0.32 -6.18 -14.27
CA GLY A 37 -0.26 -4.72 -14.29
C GLY A 37 1.12 -4.15 -13.97
N GLN A 38 1.19 -2.83 -13.75
CA GLN A 38 2.43 -2.08 -13.46
C GLN A 38 3.52 -2.29 -14.53
N ASP A 39 3.17 -2.32 -15.81
CA ASP A 39 4.05 -2.79 -16.88
C ASP A 39 5.38 -2.04 -16.95
N LYS A 40 5.41 -0.72 -16.73
CA LYS A 40 6.66 0.06 -16.69
C LYS A 40 7.58 -0.38 -15.54
N VAL A 41 6.98 -0.61 -14.36
CA VAL A 41 7.72 -1.08 -13.18
C VAL A 41 8.28 -2.48 -13.43
N LYS A 42 7.47 -3.36 -14.00
CA LYS A 42 7.89 -4.74 -14.34
C LYS A 42 9.04 -4.77 -15.34
N GLN A 43 8.94 -3.99 -16.42
CA GLN A 43 9.98 -3.93 -17.45
C GLN A 43 11.31 -3.46 -16.86
N ASN A 44 11.31 -2.37 -16.09
CA ASN A 44 12.51 -1.88 -15.45
C ASN A 44 13.08 -2.86 -14.43
N LEU A 45 12.21 -3.41 -13.56
CA LEU A 45 12.62 -4.36 -12.54
C LEU A 45 13.22 -5.63 -13.14
N LYS A 46 12.66 -6.13 -14.26
CA LYS A 46 13.22 -7.27 -14.99
C LYS A 46 14.65 -7.02 -15.44
N ILE A 47 14.92 -5.82 -15.97
CA ILE A 47 16.28 -5.42 -16.40
C ILE A 47 17.23 -5.37 -15.19
N TYR A 48 16.80 -4.75 -14.09
CA TYR A 48 17.65 -4.63 -12.89
C TYR A 48 17.96 -5.99 -12.26
N LEU A 49 16.95 -6.88 -12.15
CA LEU A 49 17.11 -8.25 -11.66
C LEU A 49 18.09 -9.04 -12.54
N GLU A 50 17.91 -9.00 -13.86
CA GLU A 50 18.78 -9.72 -14.78
C GLU A 50 20.23 -9.19 -14.74
N ALA A 51 20.40 -7.89 -14.65
CA ALA A 51 21.71 -7.26 -14.54
C ALA A 51 22.43 -7.66 -13.22
N ALA A 52 21.72 -7.64 -12.08
CA ALA A 52 22.26 -8.06 -10.78
C ALA A 52 22.65 -9.55 -10.80
N LYS A 53 21.78 -10.43 -11.33
CA LYS A 53 22.08 -11.86 -11.49
C LYS A 53 23.31 -12.12 -12.35
N ARG A 54 23.47 -11.41 -13.48
CA ARG A 54 24.64 -11.55 -14.36
C ARG A 54 25.94 -11.09 -13.71
N ARG A 55 25.89 -10.07 -12.85
CA ARG A 55 27.07 -9.58 -12.10
C ARG A 55 27.38 -10.43 -10.86
N GLY A 56 26.41 -11.26 -10.40
CA GLY A 56 26.52 -11.99 -9.14
C GLY A 56 26.52 -11.06 -7.91
N GLU A 57 25.80 -9.94 -7.97
CA GLU A 57 25.75 -8.91 -6.94
C GLU A 57 24.31 -8.73 -6.44
N PRO A 58 24.11 -8.28 -5.18
CA PRO A 58 22.81 -7.80 -4.73
C PRO A 58 22.28 -6.66 -5.62
N MET A 59 20.98 -6.46 -5.63
CA MET A 59 20.39 -5.30 -6.29
C MET A 59 20.70 -4.02 -5.54
N ASP A 60 20.66 -2.89 -6.24
CA ASP A 60 20.61 -1.58 -5.62
C ASP A 60 19.40 -1.47 -4.66
N HIS A 61 19.50 -0.59 -3.67
CA HIS A 61 18.38 -0.31 -2.77
C HIS A 61 17.21 0.29 -3.53
N ILE A 62 16.00 -0.19 -3.23
CA ILE A 62 14.77 0.13 -3.96
C ILE A 62 13.77 0.84 -3.06
N LEU A 63 13.20 1.95 -3.51
CA LEU A 63 12.06 2.59 -2.88
C LEU A 63 10.80 2.37 -3.69
N LEU A 64 9.82 1.67 -3.10
CA LEU A 64 8.48 1.46 -3.65
C LEU A 64 7.53 2.50 -3.05
N TYR A 65 6.89 3.32 -3.88
CA TYR A 65 5.97 4.34 -3.37
C TYR A 65 4.67 4.42 -4.17
N GLY A 66 3.60 4.83 -3.50
CA GLY A 66 2.26 4.94 -4.08
C GLY A 66 1.17 4.59 -3.07
N PRO A 67 -0.11 4.74 -3.43
CA PRO A 67 -1.25 4.47 -2.58
C PRO A 67 -1.19 3.12 -1.86
N PRO A 68 -1.92 2.93 -0.75
CA PRO A 68 -1.98 1.64 -0.05
C PRO A 68 -2.66 0.58 -0.92
N GLY A 69 -2.36 -0.70 -0.67
CA GLY A 69 -3.04 -1.83 -1.32
C GLY A 69 -2.59 -2.16 -2.75
N LEU A 70 -1.54 -1.51 -3.29
CA LEU A 70 -1.02 -1.72 -4.65
C LEU A 70 -0.03 -2.88 -4.80
N GLY A 71 0.32 -3.58 -3.72
CA GLY A 71 1.21 -4.74 -3.80
C GLY A 71 2.70 -4.43 -3.57
N LYS A 72 3.05 -3.33 -2.86
CA LYS A 72 4.46 -3.00 -2.51
C LYS A 72 5.16 -4.17 -1.81
N THR A 73 4.55 -4.74 -0.78
CA THR A 73 5.07 -5.91 -0.05
C THR A 73 5.18 -7.15 -0.94
N THR A 74 4.20 -7.35 -1.83
CA THR A 74 4.22 -8.45 -2.81
C THR A 74 5.41 -8.31 -3.76
N LEU A 75 5.66 -7.09 -4.26
CA LEU A 75 6.77 -6.85 -5.18
C LEU A 75 8.13 -7.06 -4.49
N ALA A 76 8.26 -6.70 -3.21
CA ALA A 76 9.46 -7.01 -2.43
C ALA A 76 9.69 -8.52 -2.28
N GLY A 77 8.63 -9.30 -2.05
CA GLY A 77 8.69 -10.76 -2.03
C GLY A 77 9.12 -11.35 -3.38
N ILE A 78 8.57 -10.83 -4.48
CA ILE A 78 8.96 -11.24 -5.84
C ILE A 78 10.44 -10.95 -6.09
N ILE A 79 10.95 -9.78 -5.69
CA ILE A 79 12.37 -9.44 -5.84
C ILE A 79 13.26 -10.47 -5.14
N ALA A 80 12.94 -10.84 -3.90
CA ALA A 80 13.70 -11.84 -3.15
C ALA A 80 13.63 -13.22 -3.82
N ASN A 81 12.44 -13.65 -4.24
CA ASN A 81 12.26 -14.93 -4.93
C ASN A 81 13.03 -14.97 -6.25
N GLU A 82 12.95 -13.91 -7.05
CA GLU A 82 13.68 -13.81 -8.31
C GLU A 82 15.19 -13.82 -8.12
N MET A 83 15.70 -13.22 -7.05
CA MET A 83 17.12 -13.25 -6.69
C MET A 83 17.54 -14.55 -6.00
N GLY A 84 16.60 -15.40 -5.56
CA GLY A 84 16.88 -16.65 -4.85
C GLY A 84 17.42 -16.46 -3.45
N VAL A 85 17.04 -15.36 -2.77
CA VAL A 85 17.52 -14.98 -1.44
C VAL A 85 16.38 -14.87 -0.42
N GLN A 86 16.72 -14.78 0.86
CA GLN A 86 15.73 -14.60 1.92
C GLN A 86 15.22 -13.16 2.00
N ILE A 87 13.95 -13.00 2.41
CA ILE A 87 13.38 -11.71 2.73
C ILE A 87 13.11 -11.59 4.23
N ARG A 88 13.57 -10.48 4.81
CA ARG A 88 13.20 -10.06 6.17
C ARG A 88 12.20 -8.92 6.06
N ILE A 89 11.04 -9.07 6.69
CA ILE A 89 9.95 -8.09 6.62
C ILE A 89 9.79 -7.42 7.97
N THR A 90 9.77 -6.10 7.96
CA THR A 90 9.48 -5.25 9.11
C THR A 90 8.71 -4.00 8.67
N SER A 91 8.41 -3.11 9.61
CA SER A 91 7.77 -1.83 9.33
C SER A 91 8.47 -0.70 10.09
N GLY A 92 8.38 0.54 9.58
CA GLY A 92 8.92 1.71 10.25
C GLY A 92 8.48 1.83 11.71
N PRO A 93 7.17 1.71 12.02
CA PRO A 93 6.69 1.75 13.40
C PRO A 93 7.23 0.64 14.32
N ALA A 94 7.60 -0.52 13.78
CA ALA A 94 8.16 -1.63 14.55
C ALA A 94 9.63 -1.44 14.93
N ILE A 95 10.31 -0.47 14.33
CA ILE A 95 11.71 -0.12 14.62
C ILE A 95 11.71 1.14 15.49
N GLU A 96 11.60 0.96 16.79
CA GLU A 96 11.47 2.09 17.72
C GLU A 96 12.80 2.80 18.00
N LYS A 97 13.91 2.05 18.03
CA LYS A 97 15.22 2.54 18.41
C LYS A 97 16.34 1.98 17.51
N PRO A 98 17.49 2.64 17.44
CA PRO A 98 18.66 2.22 16.65
C PRO A 98 19.09 0.76 16.87
N GLY A 99 18.99 0.26 18.10
CA GLY A 99 19.34 -1.12 18.44
C GLY A 99 18.45 -2.17 17.76
N ASP A 100 17.18 -1.86 17.53
CA ASP A 100 16.25 -2.77 16.85
C ASP A 100 16.66 -2.95 15.39
N LEU A 101 17.01 -1.82 14.72
CA LEU A 101 17.53 -1.86 13.35
C LEU A 101 18.85 -2.59 13.27
N ALA A 102 19.79 -2.32 14.21
CA ALA A 102 21.09 -3.00 14.25
C ALA A 102 20.94 -4.51 14.40
N ALA A 103 20.00 -4.97 15.25
CA ALA A 103 19.72 -6.39 15.40
C ALA A 103 19.14 -7.03 14.12
N LEU A 104 18.32 -6.31 13.38
CA LEU A 104 17.82 -6.79 12.07
C LEU A 104 18.94 -6.91 11.05
N LEU A 105 19.78 -5.88 10.92
CA LEU A 105 20.85 -5.81 9.93
C LEU A 105 21.96 -6.84 10.19
N THR A 106 22.34 -7.07 11.44
CA THR A 106 23.39 -8.05 11.80
C THR A 106 22.94 -9.51 11.61
N ASN A 107 21.63 -9.77 11.47
CA ASN A 107 21.07 -11.10 11.20
C ASN A 107 20.84 -11.38 9.71
N LEU A 108 21.18 -10.44 8.80
CA LEU A 108 21.11 -10.66 7.36
C LEU A 108 22.26 -11.53 6.88
N GLN A 109 22.03 -12.22 5.77
CA GLN A 109 23.04 -12.96 5.03
C GLN A 109 23.37 -12.25 3.71
N GLU A 110 24.43 -12.68 3.05
CA GLU A 110 24.85 -12.09 1.77
C GLU A 110 23.72 -12.21 0.73
N GLY A 111 23.36 -11.06 0.16
CA GLY A 111 22.29 -10.97 -0.85
C GLY A 111 20.88 -10.83 -0.32
N ASP A 112 20.64 -11.01 0.99
CA ASP A 112 19.29 -10.95 1.57
C ASP A 112 18.56 -9.64 1.25
N VAL A 113 17.23 -9.70 1.21
CA VAL A 113 16.35 -8.53 1.08
C VAL A 113 15.81 -8.15 2.46
N LEU A 114 16.05 -6.90 2.87
CA LEU A 114 15.35 -6.28 4.00
C LEU A 114 14.20 -5.43 3.46
N PHE A 115 12.97 -5.75 3.82
CA PHE A 115 11.80 -4.96 3.49
C PHE A 115 11.32 -4.17 4.70
N ILE A 116 11.22 -2.84 4.54
CA ILE A 116 10.67 -1.94 5.57
C ILE A 116 9.44 -1.26 5.01
N ASP A 117 8.25 -1.67 5.51
CA ASP A 117 6.99 -0.99 5.17
C ASP A 117 6.86 0.32 5.96
N GLU A 118 6.16 1.30 5.37
CA GLU A 118 5.98 2.65 5.93
C GLU A 118 7.30 3.26 6.42
N ILE A 119 8.36 3.15 5.60
CA ILE A 119 9.73 3.58 5.94
C ILE A 119 9.80 5.06 6.33
N HIS A 120 8.88 5.91 5.87
CA HIS A 120 8.78 7.32 6.26
C HIS A 120 8.45 7.54 7.75
N ARG A 121 8.08 6.48 8.48
CA ARG A 121 7.79 6.53 9.91
C ARG A 121 8.99 6.17 10.79
N LEU A 122 10.14 5.93 10.20
CA LEU A 122 11.38 5.77 10.96
C LEU A 122 11.71 7.07 11.72
N SER A 123 12.15 6.93 12.96
CA SER A 123 12.67 8.08 13.70
C SER A 123 14.00 8.53 13.10
N ARG A 124 14.34 9.82 13.26
CA ARG A 124 15.60 10.36 12.74
C ARG A 124 16.84 9.63 13.27
N GLN A 125 16.80 9.19 14.52
CA GLN A 125 17.91 8.42 15.13
C GLN A 125 18.11 7.05 14.45
N VAL A 126 17.03 6.41 14.03
CA VAL A 126 17.07 5.15 13.29
C VAL A 126 17.56 5.38 11.86
N GLU A 127 17.12 6.44 11.19
CA GLU A 127 17.61 6.80 9.86
C GLU A 127 19.13 7.05 9.86
N GLU A 128 19.67 7.74 10.88
CA GLU A 128 21.11 8.02 11.01
C GLU A 128 21.95 6.73 11.09
N VAL A 129 21.42 5.66 11.68
CA VAL A 129 22.08 4.34 11.69
C VAL A 129 21.92 3.62 10.34
N LEU A 130 20.82 3.85 9.64
CA LEU A 130 20.58 3.23 8.35
C LEU A 130 21.49 3.77 7.24
N TYR A 131 21.91 5.03 7.30
CA TYR A 131 22.73 5.65 6.26
C TYR A 131 24.05 4.91 6.00
N PRO A 132 24.95 4.68 6.99
CA PRO A 132 26.17 3.94 6.75
C PRO A 132 25.93 2.47 6.40
N ALA A 133 24.82 1.90 6.86
CA ALA A 133 24.45 0.54 6.48
C ALA A 133 24.12 0.41 4.99
N LEU A 134 23.54 1.44 4.37
CA LEU A 134 23.18 1.45 2.94
C LEU A 134 24.37 1.86 2.04
N GLU A 135 25.25 2.74 2.51
CA GLU A 135 26.39 3.22 1.71
C GLU A 135 27.59 2.29 1.80
N ASP A 136 27.98 1.95 3.04
CA ASP A 136 29.22 1.27 3.34
C ASP A 136 29.05 -0.19 3.76
N TYR A 137 27.81 -0.67 3.89
CA TYR A 137 27.50 -1.96 4.50
C TYR A 137 28.14 -2.12 5.88
N ALA A 138 28.02 -1.11 6.72
CA ALA A 138 28.61 -1.07 8.04
C ALA A 138 27.70 -0.37 9.06
N LEU A 139 27.83 -0.74 10.32
CA LEU A 139 27.19 -0.09 11.46
C LEU A 139 28.24 0.51 12.37
N ASP A 140 28.06 1.76 12.77
CA ASP A 140 28.88 2.42 13.77
C ASP A 140 28.13 2.41 15.11
N ILE A 141 28.58 1.57 16.05
CA ILE A 141 27.94 1.40 17.36
C ILE A 141 28.81 2.07 18.43
N MET A 142 28.20 2.97 19.19
CA MET A 142 28.84 3.60 20.35
C MET A 142 28.74 2.70 21.58
N ILE A 143 29.87 2.27 22.12
CA ILE A 143 29.96 1.49 23.35
C ILE A 143 30.50 2.36 24.47
N GLY A 144 29.85 2.37 25.62
CA GLY A 144 30.16 3.18 26.77
C GLY A 144 29.37 4.49 26.84
N LYS A 145 29.65 5.29 27.86
CA LYS A 145 29.01 6.60 28.09
C LYS A 145 30.07 7.66 28.40
N GLY A 146 29.79 8.89 28.00
CA GLY A 146 30.66 10.04 28.28
C GLY A 146 31.95 10.05 27.45
N PRO A 147 33.01 10.72 27.91
CA PRO A 147 34.25 10.92 27.15
C PRO A 147 35.05 9.65 26.82
N SER A 148 34.74 8.53 27.48
CA SER A 148 35.35 7.22 27.24
C SER A 148 34.55 6.34 26.29
N ALA A 149 33.48 6.85 25.69
CA ALA A 149 32.69 6.10 24.70
C ALA A 149 33.57 5.83 23.45
N GLN A 150 33.55 4.59 22.97
CA GLN A 150 34.29 4.16 21.78
C GLN A 150 33.28 3.78 20.69
N SER A 151 33.57 4.19 19.45
CA SER A 151 32.84 3.74 18.28
C SER A 151 33.44 2.42 17.78
N ILE A 152 32.61 1.40 17.64
CA ILE A 152 32.98 0.13 17.00
C ILE A 152 32.21 0.05 15.66
N ARG A 153 32.98 -0.15 14.58
CA ARG A 153 32.45 -0.37 13.25
C ARG A 153 32.27 -1.87 13.03
N ILE A 154 31.02 -2.28 12.75
CA ILE A 154 30.65 -3.67 12.42
C ILE A 154 30.35 -3.74 10.92
N ASN A 155 31.06 -4.59 10.20
CA ASN A 155 30.76 -4.83 8.78
C ASN A 155 29.52 -5.70 8.66
N LEU A 156 28.65 -5.33 7.72
CA LEU A 156 27.44 -6.07 7.36
C LEU A 156 27.69 -6.85 6.06
N PRO A 157 26.98 -7.97 5.84
CA PRO A 157 26.90 -8.56 4.52
C PRO A 157 26.25 -7.58 3.54
N ARG A 158 26.54 -7.70 2.26
CA ARG A 158 25.85 -6.91 1.25
C ARG A 158 24.40 -7.38 1.15
N PHE A 159 23.47 -6.47 1.20
CA PHE A 159 22.02 -6.73 1.17
C PHE A 159 21.30 -5.71 0.30
N THR A 160 20.07 -6.01 -0.06
CA THR A 160 19.17 -5.05 -0.74
C THR A 160 18.13 -4.54 0.24
N LEU A 161 18.08 -3.22 0.47
CA LEU A 161 16.93 -2.61 1.15
C LEU A 161 15.81 -2.35 0.14
N VAL A 162 14.61 -2.84 0.44
CA VAL A 162 13.38 -2.44 -0.24
C VAL A 162 12.52 -1.65 0.74
N GLY A 163 12.56 -0.33 0.62
CA GLY A 163 11.69 0.57 1.39
C GLY A 163 10.33 0.73 0.72
N ALA A 164 9.25 0.74 1.49
CA ALA A 164 7.92 1.04 0.99
C ALA A 164 7.31 2.23 1.71
N THR A 165 6.56 3.07 0.99
CA THR A 165 5.88 4.22 1.58
C THR A 165 4.60 4.58 0.82
N THR A 166 3.60 5.05 1.55
CA THR A 166 2.42 5.71 0.99
C THR A 166 2.62 7.22 0.85
N ARG A 167 3.61 7.78 1.56
CA ARG A 167 3.85 9.23 1.70
C ARG A 167 5.29 9.58 1.27
N ALA A 168 5.58 9.46 -0.02
CA ALA A 168 6.94 9.69 -0.57
C ALA A 168 7.53 11.08 -0.21
N GLY A 169 6.68 12.10 -0.08
CA GLY A 169 7.09 13.44 0.31
C GLY A 169 7.55 13.58 1.77
N GLN A 170 7.30 12.58 2.62
CA GLN A 170 7.74 12.56 4.02
C GLN A 170 9.10 11.89 4.22
N ILE A 171 9.65 11.24 3.19
CA ILE A 171 10.99 10.66 3.25
C ILE A 171 12.00 11.80 3.22
N THR A 172 12.97 11.75 4.13
CA THR A 172 14.06 12.74 4.18
C THR A 172 14.90 12.67 2.90
N GLY A 173 15.41 13.82 2.44
CA GLY A 173 16.31 13.88 1.28
C GLY A 173 17.46 12.90 1.38
N PRO A 174 18.23 12.92 2.50
CA PRO A 174 19.36 12.01 2.70
C PRO A 174 18.98 10.51 2.59
N LEU A 175 17.83 10.10 3.11
CA LEU A 175 17.39 8.70 2.98
C LEU A 175 17.00 8.37 1.54
N ARG A 176 16.27 9.28 0.88
CA ARG A 176 15.83 9.08 -0.51
C ARG A 176 17.00 8.94 -1.48
N ASP A 177 18.04 9.73 -1.30
CA ASP A 177 19.21 9.76 -2.19
C ASP A 177 20.04 8.47 -2.12
N ARG A 178 19.83 7.63 -1.11
CA ARG A 178 20.46 6.30 -0.96
C ARG A 178 19.74 5.18 -1.69
N PHE A 179 18.55 5.45 -2.21
CA PHE A 179 17.85 4.49 -3.08
C PHE A 179 18.31 4.69 -4.53
N GLY A 180 19.00 3.70 -5.08
CA GLY A 180 19.39 3.70 -6.49
C GLY A 180 18.22 3.52 -7.45
N VAL A 181 17.11 2.91 -6.96
CA VAL A 181 15.93 2.61 -7.77
C VAL A 181 14.67 3.15 -7.09
N LEU A 182 13.95 4.01 -7.79
CA LEU A 182 12.67 4.59 -7.33
C LEU A 182 11.54 4.08 -8.23
N LEU A 183 10.59 3.31 -7.67
CA LEU A 183 9.48 2.72 -8.41
C LEU A 183 8.15 3.24 -7.86
N LYS A 184 7.46 4.01 -8.69
CA LYS A 184 6.10 4.48 -8.41
C LYS A 184 5.10 3.42 -8.84
N LEU A 185 4.28 2.95 -7.89
CA LEU A 185 3.13 2.10 -8.20
C LEU A 185 1.90 2.99 -8.43
N GLU A 186 1.19 2.69 -9.50
CA GLU A 186 -0.02 3.39 -9.90
C GLU A 186 -1.25 2.53 -9.64
N LEU A 187 -2.41 3.17 -9.64
CA LEU A 187 -3.67 2.45 -9.51
C LEU A 187 -3.89 1.56 -10.73
N TYR A 188 -4.50 0.43 -10.47
CA TYR A 188 -4.84 -0.54 -11.50
C TYR A 188 -6.12 -0.14 -12.23
N SER A 189 -6.17 -0.40 -13.53
CA SER A 189 -7.38 -0.30 -14.31
C SER A 189 -8.39 -1.41 -13.92
N PRO A 190 -9.70 -1.22 -14.21
CA PRO A 190 -10.67 -2.28 -14.01
C PRO A 190 -10.34 -3.57 -14.75
N ASP A 191 -9.74 -3.49 -15.96
CA ASP A 191 -9.33 -4.67 -16.72
C ASP A 191 -8.20 -5.45 -16.05
N GLU A 192 -7.20 -4.75 -15.51
CA GLU A 192 -6.12 -5.39 -14.75
C GLU A 192 -6.64 -6.02 -13.46
N LEU A 193 -7.54 -5.32 -12.74
CA LEU A 193 -8.15 -5.86 -11.51
C LEU A 193 -9.05 -7.05 -11.80
N SER A 194 -9.80 -7.05 -12.90
CA SER A 194 -10.62 -8.20 -13.33
C SER A 194 -9.73 -9.44 -13.55
N ARG A 195 -8.57 -9.28 -14.19
CA ARG A 195 -7.60 -10.38 -14.36
C ARG A 195 -7.02 -10.84 -13.02
N ILE A 196 -6.74 -9.92 -12.09
CA ILE A 196 -6.28 -10.27 -10.73
C ILE A 196 -7.37 -11.04 -9.99
N ILE A 197 -8.63 -10.62 -10.05
CA ILE A 197 -9.77 -11.30 -9.43
C ILE A 197 -9.93 -12.71 -10.00
N GLN A 198 -9.91 -12.87 -11.32
CA GLN A 198 -10.01 -14.18 -11.98
C GLN A 198 -8.88 -15.13 -11.56
N ARG A 199 -7.62 -14.63 -11.53
CA ARG A 199 -6.48 -15.39 -11.03
C ARG A 199 -6.68 -15.80 -9.56
N SER A 200 -7.09 -14.87 -8.72
CA SER A 200 -7.33 -15.12 -7.28
C SER A 200 -8.48 -16.10 -7.06
N ALA A 201 -9.54 -16.01 -7.86
CA ALA A 201 -10.67 -16.94 -7.83
C ALA A 201 -10.23 -18.37 -8.20
N GLY A 202 -9.35 -18.51 -9.21
CA GLY A 202 -8.76 -19.82 -9.55
C GLY A 202 -7.94 -20.42 -8.42
N ILE A 203 -7.17 -19.61 -7.68
CA ILE A 203 -6.39 -20.08 -6.51
C ILE A 203 -7.32 -20.52 -5.36
N LEU A 204 -8.48 -19.84 -5.22
CA LEU A 204 -9.48 -20.16 -4.19
C LEU A 204 -10.44 -21.27 -4.62
N ASP A 205 -10.25 -21.85 -5.79
CA ASP A 205 -11.17 -22.82 -6.40
C ASP A 205 -12.61 -22.31 -6.46
N GLN A 206 -12.78 -21.00 -6.76
CA GLN A 206 -14.05 -20.31 -6.81
C GLN A 206 -14.45 -20.01 -8.27
N PRO A 207 -15.53 -20.61 -8.79
CA PRO A 207 -16.02 -20.29 -10.13
C PRO A 207 -16.47 -18.81 -10.20
N ILE A 208 -15.96 -18.09 -11.20
CA ILE A 208 -16.33 -16.70 -11.47
C ILE A 208 -16.40 -16.45 -12.98
N THR A 209 -17.42 -15.71 -13.41
CA THR A 209 -17.49 -15.27 -14.81
C THR A 209 -16.67 -14.01 -15.05
N PRO A 210 -16.20 -13.78 -16.29
CA PRO A 210 -15.50 -12.53 -16.63
C PRO A 210 -16.31 -11.27 -16.29
N GLU A 211 -17.63 -11.30 -16.51
CA GLU A 211 -18.54 -10.20 -16.21
C GLU A 211 -18.65 -9.96 -14.70
N GLY A 212 -18.76 -11.03 -13.91
CA GLY A 212 -18.76 -10.96 -12.45
C GLY A 212 -17.48 -10.37 -11.90
N ALA A 213 -16.33 -10.85 -12.40
CA ALA A 213 -15.01 -10.31 -12.03
C ALA A 213 -14.88 -8.82 -12.39
N TYR A 214 -15.39 -8.40 -13.54
CA TYR A 214 -15.33 -7.01 -13.99
C TYR A 214 -16.19 -6.07 -13.13
N GLU A 215 -17.41 -6.51 -12.71
CA GLU A 215 -18.24 -5.72 -11.80
C GLU A 215 -17.53 -5.49 -10.44
N LEU A 216 -16.88 -6.51 -9.89
CA LEU A 216 -16.07 -6.38 -8.67
C LEU A 216 -14.88 -5.45 -8.89
N ALA A 217 -14.22 -5.57 -10.04
CA ALA A 217 -13.06 -4.75 -10.39
C ALA A 217 -13.36 -3.26 -10.44
N LYS A 218 -14.50 -2.86 -11.02
CA LYS A 218 -14.93 -1.45 -11.08
C LYS A 218 -15.06 -0.82 -9.69
N CYS A 219 -15.56 -1.59 -8.72
CA CYS A 219 -15.76 -1.11 -7.35
C CYS A 219 -14.51 -1.24 -6.47
N SER A 220 -13.40 -1.78 -6.99
CA SER A 220 -12.21 -2.12 -6.20
C SER A 220 -11.24 -0.94 -5.96
N ARG A 221 -11.65 0.28 -6.23
CA ARG A 221 -10.87 1.51 -5.96
C ARG A 221 -9.46 1.49 -6.54
N GLY A 222 -9.25 0.82 -7.68
CA GLY A 222 -7.95 0.71 -8.32
C GLY A 222 -6.92 -0.12 -7.55
N THR A 223 -7.31 -0.92 -6.54
CA THR A 223 -6.35 -1.64 -5.68
C THR A 223 -6.61 -3.14 -5.59
N PRO A 224 -5.58 -3.99 -5.78
CA PRO A 224 -5.68 -5.45 -5.62
C PRO A 224 -6.16 -5.90 -4.24
N ARG A 225 -5.79 -5.17 -3.17
CA ARG A 225 -6.24 -5.49 -1.80
C ARG A 225 -7.76 -5.43 -1.67
N VAL A 226 -8.40 -4.36 -2.18
CA VAL A 226 -9.86 -4.20 -2.16
C VAL A 226 -10.52 -5.24 -3.08
N ALA A 227 -9.94 -5.49 -4.26
CA ALA A 227 -10.42 -6.50 -5.20
C ALA A 227 -10.49 -7.90 -4.57
N ASN A 228 -9.41 -8.34 -3.92
CA ASN A 228 -9.36 -9.62 -3.24
C ASN A 228 -10.30 -9.67 -2.01
N ARG A 229 -10.46 -8.56 -1.31
CA ARG A 229 -11.43 -8.46 -0.21
C ARG A 229 -12.86 -8.66 -0.71
N PHE A 230 -13.22 -8.00 -1.80
CA PHE A 230 -14.55 -8.19 -2.41
C PHE A 230 -14.74 -9.62 -2.92
N LEU A 231 -13.76 -10.19 -3.62
CA LEU A 231 -13.83 -11.58 -4.08
C LEU A 231 -14.16 -12.54 -2.92
N LYS A 232 -13.42 -12.44 -1.80
CA LYS A 232 -13.66 -13.29 -0.62
C LYS A 232 -15.05 -13.11 -0.05
N ARG A 233 -15.59 -11.88 0.05
CA ARG A 233 -16.92 -11.63 0.56
C ARG A 233 -18.00 -12.08 -0.39
N VAL A 234 -17.85 -11.82 -1.69
CA VAL A 234 -18.81 -12.24 -2.69
C VAL A 234 -18.87 -13.77 -2.81
N ARG A 235 -17.76 -14.47 -2.59
CA ARG A 235 -17.72 -15.92 -2.47
C ARG A 235 -18.69 -16.42 -1.39
N ASP A 236 -18.73 -15.77 -0.23
CA ASP A 236 -19.65 -16.15 0.85
C ASP A 236 -21.12 -16.00 0.40
N PHE A 237 -21.45 -14.91 -0.29
CA PHE A 237 -22.81 -14.72 -0.85
C PHE A 237 -23.14 -15.72 -1.96
N ALA A 238 -22.22 -16.01 -2.87
CA ALA A 238 -22.42 -16.99 -3.93
C ALA A 238 -22.70 -18.39 -3.36
N THR A 239 -21.98 -18.76 -2.31
CA THR A 239 -22.13 -20.06 -1.65
C THR A 239 -23.47 -20.20 -0.94
N VAL A 240 -23.96 -19.14 -0.29
CA VAL A 240 -25.16 -19.21 0.57
C VAL A 240 -26.44 -18.85 -0.17
N LEU A 241 -26.39 -17.92 -1.11
CA LEU A 241 -27.56 -17.34 -1.77
C LEU A 241 -27.64 -17.68 -3.26
N GLY A 242 -26.62 -18.26 -3.84
CA GLY A 242 -26.51 -18.64 -5.23
C GLY A 242 -26.23 -20.14 -5.41
N ASP A 243 -25.77 -20.48 -6.61
CA ASP A 243 -25.36 -21.82 -7.02
C ASP A 243 -23.83 -22.05 -6.85
N GLY A 244 -23.15 -21.15 -6.16
CA GLY A 244 -21.70 -21.20 -5.95
C GLY A 244 -20.89 -20.52 -7.06
N ILE A 245 -21.53 -19.96 -8.10
CA ILE A 245 -20.87 -19.25 -9.19
C ILE A 245 -20.97 -17.72 -8.94
N ILE A 246 -19.87 -17.01 -9.07
CA ILE A 246 -19.86 -15.55 -9.04
C ILE A 246 -20.08 -15.04 -10.46
N ASP A 247 -21.32 -14.82 -10.84
CA ASP A 247 -21.68 -14.12 -12.07
C ASP A 247 -21.89 -12.62 -11.84
N ARG A 248 -22.35 -11.93 -12.88
CA ARG A 248 -22.64 -10.49 -12.82
C ARG A 248 -23.71 -10.15 -11.77
N ASP A 249 -24.79 -10.91 -11.73
CA ASP A 249 -25.94 -10.62 -10.88
C ASP A 249 -25.61 -10.89 -9.41
N VAL A 250 -24.91 -11.97 -9.10
CA VAL A 250 -24.38 -12.27 -7.76
C VAL A 250 -23.41 -11.17 -7.32
N SER A 251 -22.54 -10.70 -8.22
CA SER A 251 -21.59 -9.62 -7.91
C SER A 251 -22.32 -8.33 -7.55
N LEU A 252 -23.27 -7.89 -8.37
CA LEU A 252 -24.06 -6.67 -8.13
C LEU A 252 -24.92 -6.77 -6.87
N MET A 253 -25.60 -7.90 -6.68
CA MET A 253 -26.39 -8.15 -5.46
C MET A 253 -25.52 -8.08 -4.21
N SER A 254 -24.34 -8.71 -4.24
CA SER A 254 -23.44 -8.76 -3.09
C SER A 254 -22.86 -7.37 -2.77
N LEU A 255 -22.42 -6.62 -3.79
CA LEU A 255 -21.93 -5.24 -3.60
C LEU A 255 -23.00 -4.35 -2.99
N LYS A 256 -24.25 -4.46 -3.47
CA LYS A 256 -25.38 -3.73 -2.89
C LYS A 256 -25.64 -4.10 -1.43
N ARG A 257 -25.52 -5.39 -1.05
CA ARG A 257 -25.69 -5.84 0.34
C ARG A 257 -24.55 -5.41 1.25
N MET A 258 -23.39 -5.12 0.69
CA MET A 258 -22.24 -4.56 1.40
C MET A 258 -22.23 -3.02 1.41
N ASP A 259 -23.33 -2.38 0.98
CA ASP A 259 -23.47 -0.93 0.87
C ASP A 259 -22.40 -0.25 0.03
N VAL A 260 -21.87 -0.97 -0.98
CA VAL A 260 -20.89 -0.46 -1.94
C VAL A 260 -21.62 0.00 -3.20
N ASP A 261 -21.41 1.23 -3.60
CA ASP A 261 -22.01 1.78 -4.81
C ASP A 261 -21.24 1.44 -6.10
N ALA A 262 -21.76 1.90 -7.23
CA ALA A 262 -21.19 1.62 -8.56
C ALA A 262 -19.77 2.15 -8.77
N LEU A 263 -19.33 3.11 -7.97
CA LEU A 263 -17.98 3.67 -7.97
C LEU A 263 -17.10 3.12 -6.83
N GLY A 264 -17.61 2.18 -6.05
CA GLY A 264 -16.87 1.59 -4.94
C GLY A 264 -16.85 2.43 -3.66
N LEU A 265 -17.72 3.44 -3.52
CA LEU A 265 -17.88 4.16 -2.26
C LEU A 265 -18.69 3.30 -1.29
N ASP A 266 -18.20 3.18 -0.07
CA ASP A 266 -18.93 2.57 1.03
C ASP A 266 -19.78 3.62 1.80
N GLU A 267 -20.44 3.18 2.86
CA GLU A 267 -21.28 4.07 3.65
C GLU A 267 -20.50 5.18 4.32
N LEU A 268 -19.28 4.90 4.79
CA LEU A 268 -18.43 5.90 5.45
C LEU A 268 -18.00 7.00 4.47
N ASP A 269 -17.62 6.64 3.24
CA ASP A 269 -17.28 7.62 2.20
C ASP A 269 -18.46 8.54 1.88
N ARG A 270 -19.65 7.94 1.68
CA ARG A 270 -20.87 8.71 1.38
C ARG A 270 -21.28 9.59 2.56
N SER A 271 -21.15 9.08 3.79
CA SER A 271 -21.44 9.84 5.01
C SER A 271 -20.49 11.02 5.18
N LEU A 272 -19.19 10.83 4.87
CA LEU A 272 -18.20 11.91 4.88
C LEU A 272 -18.55 13.02 3.87
N LEU A 273 -18.88 12.65 2.64
CA LEU A 273 -19.29 13.62 1.62
C LEU A 273 -20.60 14.33 2.00
N ARG A 274 -21.61 13.60 2.51
CA ARG A 274 -22.86 14.19 2.98
C ARG A 274 -22.64 15.16 4.15
N ALA A 275 -21.82 14.77 5.12
CA ALA A 275 -21.49 15.66 6.24
C ALA A 275 -20.89 16.98 5.74
N ILE A 276 -19.92 16.94 4.83
CA ILE A 276 -19.33 18.15 4.25
C ILE A 276 -20.39 18.99 3.53
N ILE A 277 -21.28 18.36 2.75
CA ILE A 277 -22.28 19.03 1.92
C ILE A 277 -23.41 19.61 2.78
N GLU A 278 -24.03 18.78 3.63
CA GLU A 278 -25.30 19.11 4.31
C GLU A 278 -25.05 19.88 5.61
N MET A 279 -24.01 19.52 6.38
CA MET A 279 -23.72 20.16 7.66
C MET A 279 -22.83 21.38 7.54
N TYR A 280 -21.93 21.43 6.52
CA TYR A 280 -20.91 22.47 6.36
C TYR A 280 -20.97 23.18 5.01
N ASN A 281 -22.12 23.12 4.31
CA ASN A 281 -22.38 23.83 3.05
C ASN A 281 -21.32 23.61 1.97
N GLY A 282 -20.77 22.39 1.88
CA GLY A 282 -19.71 22.04 0.93
C GLY A 282 -18.29 22.31 1.40
N GLY A 283 -18.12 22.85 2.59
CA GLY A 283 -16.83 23.17 3.20
C GLY A 283 -16.38 24.63 2.98
N PRO A 284 -15.15 25.00 3.42
CA PRO A 284 -14.11 24.13 3.99
C PRO A 284 -14.37 23.74 5.46
N VAL A 285 -14.10 22.50 5.81
CA VAL A 285 -14.25 21.95 7.17
C VAL A 285 -13.01 21.19 7.62
N GLY A 286 -12.65 21.32 8.90
CA GLY A 286 -11.50 20.65 9.49
C GLY A 286 -11.71 19.14 9.65
N LEU A 287 -10.62 18.37 9.59
CA LEU A 287 -10.65 16.91 9.72
C LEU A 287 -11.23 16.46 11.09
N GLU A 288 -10.76 17.06 12.17
CA GLU A 288 -11.22 16.76 13.53
C GLU A 288 -12.72 17.06 13.72
N THR A 289 -13.22 18.10 13.06
CA THR A 289 -14.65 18.44 13.07
C THR A 289 -15.48 17.37 12.35
N LEU A 290 -14.99 16.88 11.20
CA LEU A 290 -15.64 15.79 10.46
C LEU A 290 -15.60 14.49 11.25
N ALA A 291 -14.47 14.17 11.85
CA ALA A 291 -14.30 12.99 12.68
C ALA A 291 -15.30 12.99 13.85
N ALA A 292 -15.42 14.10 14.55
CA ALA A 292 -16.38 14.26 15.63
C ALA A 292 -17.85 14.17 15.15
N ALA A 293 -18.16 14.74 13.98
CA ALA A 293 -19.51 14.70 13.41
C ALA A 293 -19.92 13.29 12.98
N LEU A 294 -18.96 12.46 12.53
CA LEU A 294 -19.22 11.07 12.07
C LEU A 294 -19.03 10.02 13.18
N GLY A 295 -18.47 10.40 14.34
CA GLY A 295 -18.14 9.48 15.41
C GLY A 295 -16.96 8.57 15.06
N GLU A 296 -16.05 9.02 14.18
CA GLU A 296 -14.90 8.30 13.68
C GLU A 296 -13.58 8.93 14.13
N GLU A 297 -12.50 8.19 14.03
CA GLU A 297 -11.16 8.74 14.26
C GLU A 297 -10.68 9.56 13.05
N ALA A 298 -10.05 10.71 13.29
CA ALA A 298 -9.54 11.59 12.24
C ALA A 298 -8.56 10.84 11.29
N VAL A 299 -7.71 9.97 11.85
CA VAL A 299 -6.76 9.13 11.08
C VAL A 299 -7.50 8.17 10.16
N THR A 300 -8.63 7.60 10.58
CA THR A 300 -9.46 6.72 9.76
C THR A 300 -9.97 7.46 8.52
N LEU A 301 -10.50 8.65 8.69
CA LEU A 301 -10.97 9.47 7.56
C LEU A 301 -9.81 9.87 6.62
N GLU A 302 -8.67 10.28 7.18
CA GLU A 302 -7.49 10.70 6.40
C GLU A 302 -6.86 9.54 5.60
N ASP A 303 -6.77 8.35 6.20
CA ASP A 303 -6.03 7.24 5.59
C ASP A 303 -6.91 6.30 4.74
N LEU A 304 -8.21 6.17 5.05
CA LEU A 304 -9.10 5.25 4.34
C LEU A 304 -10.02 5.93 3.33
N CYS A 305 -10.61 7.09 3.67
CA CYS A 305 -11.63 7.74 2.84
C CYS A 305 -11.02 8.81 1.92
N GLU A 306 -10.27 9.77 2.47
CA GLU A 306 -9.78 10.92 1.70
C GLU A 306 -8.99 10.55 0.44
N PRO A 307 -8.06 9.57 0.46
CA PRO A 307 -7.24 9.29 -0.71
C PRO A 307 -8.07 8.90 -1.93
N TYR A 308 -9.08 8.06 -1.72
CA TYR A 308 -9.95 7.63 -2.82
C TYR A 308 -10.90 8.74 -3.26
N LEU A 309 -11.52 9.45 -2.34
CA LEU A 309 -12.43 10.56 -2.64
C LEU A 309 -11.72 11.71 -3.37
N MET A 310 -10.48 12.01 -2.99
CA MET A 310 -9.66 13.01 -3.68
C MET A 310 -9.29 12.55 -5.09
N GLN A 311 -8.95 11.27 -5.27
CA GLN A 311 -8.63 10.69 -6.56
C GLN A 311 -9.84 10.71 -7.51
N MET A 312 -11.04 10.41 -7.01
CA MET A 312 -12.28 10.49 -7.78
C MET A 312 -12.70 11.94 -8.05
N GLY A 313 -11.98 12.91 -7.48
CA GLY A 313 -12.30 14.32 -7.62
C GLY A 313 -13.54 14.74 -6.82
N PHE A 314 -14.00 13.95 -5.85
CA PHE A 314 -15.14 14.28 -5.00
C PHE A 314 -14.77 15.20 -3.84
N LEU A 315 -13.52 15.13 -3.39
CA LEU A 315 -12.98 15.88 -2.27
C LEU A 315 -11.77 16.70 -2.70
N THR A 316 -11.67 17.93 -2.22
CA THR A 316 -10.47 18.75 -2.31
C THR A 316 -9.96 19.14 -0.93
N ARG A 317 -8.64 19.18 -0.77
CA ARG A 317 -7.97 19.59 0.46
C ARG A 317 -7.41 21.01 0.28
N THR A 318 -7.85 21.92 1.11
CA THR A 318 -7.39 23.31 1.14
C THR A 318 -6.68 23.60 2.46
N PRO A 319 -5.91 24.70 2.58
CA PRO A 319 -5.33 25.10 3.87
C PRO A 319 -6.35 25.33 4.98
N ARG A 320 -7.62 25.64 4.62
CA ARG A 320 -8.73 25.86 5.58
C ARG A 320 -9.47 24.58 5.94
N GLY A 321 -9.30 23.50 5.17
CA GLY A 321 -10.01 22.24 5.40
C GLY A 321 -10.42 21.51 4.11
N ARG A 322 -11.36 20.59 4.26
CA ARG A 322 -11.89 19.73 3.20
C ARG A 322 -13.12 20.37 2.57
N CYS A 323 -13.20 20.29 1.25
CA CYS A 323 -14.35 20.77 0.47
C CYS A 323 -14.86 19.68 -0.44
N ALA A 324 -16.17 19.52 -0.52
CA ALA A 324 -16.81 18.70 -1.53
C ALA A 324 -16.81 19.43 -2.88
N THR A 325 -16.56 18.67 -3.96
CA THR A 325 -16.59 19.21 -5.31
C THR A 325 -17.97 19.08 -5.94
N ARG A 326 -18.19 19.74 -7.06
CA ARG A 326 -19.44 19.58 -7.84
C ARG A 326 -19.73 18.12 -8.18
N LEU A 327 -18.70 17.33 -8.50
CA LEU A 327 -18.85 15.91 -8.79
C LEU A 327 -19.41 15.12 -7.60
N ALA A 328 -19.05 15.49 -6.37
CA ALA A 328 -19.62 14.85 -5.18
C ALA A 328 -21.12 15.12 -5.03
N TYR A 329 -21.58 16.36 -5.30
CA TYR A 329 -23.00 16.69 -5.30
C TYR A 329 -23.76 15.90 -6.37
N GLU A 330 -23.24 15.86 -7.60
CA GLU A 330 -23.82 15.11 -8.71
C GLU A 330 -23.93 13.61 -8.39
N HIS A 331 -22.89 13.03 -7.82
CA HIS A 331 -22.87 11.62 -7.44
C HIS A 331 -23.90 11.29 -6.34
N LEU A 332 -24.05 12.16 -5.35
CA LEU A 332 -25.03 11.98 -4.27
C LEU A 332 -26.46 12.40 -4.67
N GLY A 333 -26.67 12.88 -5.90
CA GLY A 333 -27.98 13.39 -6.36
C GLY A 333 -28.42 14.69 -5.69
N LEU A 334 -27.46 15.46 -5.15
CA LEU A 334 -27.72 16.72 -4.47
C LEU A 334 -27.47 17.91 -5.42
N LYS A 335 -28.17 19.02 -5.19
CA LYS A 335 -27.94 20.24 -5.98
C LYS A 335 -26.66 20.92 -5.52
N ALA A 336 -25.71 21.06 -6.44
CA ALA A 336 -24.51 21.89 -6.16
C ALA A 336 -24.94 23.37 -5.98
N PRO A 337 -24.30 24.13 -5.09
CA PRO A 337 -24.47 25.57 -5.03
C PRO A 337 -24.23 26.16 -6.43
N GLU A 338 -25.06 27.08 -6.88
CA GLU A 338 -24.76 27.86 -8.07
C GLU A 338 -23.41 28.52 -7.85
N ALA A 339 -22.51 28.43 -8.84
CA ALA A 339 -21.22 29.09 -8.77
C ALA A 339 -21.49 30.60 -8.61
N GLY A 340 -21.49 31.04 -7.35
CA GLY A 340 -21.50 32.44 -7.05
C GLY A 340 -20.27 33.04 -7.73
N SER A 341 -20.46 34.10 -8.50
CA SER A 341 -19.39 34.99 -8.94
C SER A 341 -18.43 35.21 -7.76
N PRO A 342 -17.10 35.21 -7.99
CA PRO A 342 -16.15 35.44 -6.94
C PRO A 342 -16.52 36.76 -6.24
N GLU A 343 -17.02 36.68 -5.03
CA GLU A 343 -17.12 37.86 -4.20
C GLU A 343 -15.71 38.43 -4.05
N ASP A 344 -15.54 39.52 -4.70
CA ASP A 344 -14.43 40.45 -4.63
C ASP A 344 -14.15 40.79 -3.15
N ASN A 345 -13.32 39.96 -2.50
CA ASN A 345 -12.78 40.26 -1.20
C ASN A 345 -11.80 41.40 -1.39
N GLY A 346 -12.35 42.62 -1.34
CA GLY A 346 -11.66 43.86 -1.42
C GLY A 346 -10.33 43.84 -0.66
N GLN A 347 -9.25 43.72 -1.42
CA GLN A 347 -7.96 44.26 -0.99
C GLN A 347 -8.10 45.76 -0.92
N GLN A 348 -8.50 46.27 0.23
CA GLN A 348 -8.20 47.64 0.58
C GLN A 348 -6.67 47.76 0.67
N SER A 349 -6.10 48.35 -0.38
CA SER A 349 -4.75 48.89 -0.34
C SER A 349 -4.73 49.97 0.76
N LEU A 350 -4.00 49.69 1.82
CA LEU A 350 -3.52 50.70 2.73
C LEU A 350 -2.14 51.13 2.27
N PHE A 351 -2.05 52.41 1.95
CA PHE A 351 -0.82 53.17 1.70
C PHE A 351 0.16 53.06 2.86
#